data_de1040cf01cf58d9eeff0881c79b5d58
#
_entry.id   de1040cf01cf58d9eeff0881c79b5d58
#
_cell.length_a   1.000
_cell.length_b   1.000
_cell.length_c   1.000
_cell.angle_alpha   90.00
_cell.angle_beta   90.00
_cell.angle_gamma   90.00
#
_symmetry.space_group_name_H-M   'P 1'
#
loop_
_entity.id
_entity.type
_entity.pdbx_description
1 polymer ?
#
loop_
_entity_poly.entity_id
_entity_poly.type
_entity_poly.pdbx_seq_one_letter_code
_entity_poly.pdbx_strand_id
1 'polypeptide(L)'
;MASDVRMKFDLGFSAQAIRDQMRNPALIEASEKSRGALEVSVRDLHSDDERHEYEITVVSYGRGIKGENRSKKETSVTTVKWDLGTNTRRWTWSGAHPVDLTGEDVLTDSGSGSTLAMSAHINVRIPVVGRVVAKKLKEGFEDNWPKYTKLVEEFAAKEA
;
A
#
# COMPACT_ATOMS: atom_id res chain seq x y z
N MET A 1 21.07 -0.21 -0.55
CA MET A 1 20.61 0.27 -1.85
C MET A 1 19.28 0.97 -1.69
N ALA A 2 19.20 2.22 -2.01
CA ALA A 2 17.98 3.04 -1.90
C ALA A 2 17.40 3.34 -3.28
N SER A 3 16.08 3.35 -3.39
CA SER A 3 15.36 3.63 -4.63
C SER A 3 14.00 4.26 -4.31
N ASP A 4 13.53 5.12 -5.20
CA ASP A 4 12.22 5.77 -5.08
C ASP A 4 11.31 5.36 -6.24
N VAL A 5 10.02 5.23 -5.92
CA VAL A 5 8.97 4.99 -6.92
C VAL A 5 7.93 6.09 -6.77
N ARG A 6 7.50 6.65 -7.89
CA ARG A 6 6.46 7.69 -7.93
C ARG A 6 5.51 7.44 -9.07
N MET A 7 4.22 7.50 -8.79
CA MET A 7 3.18 7.38 -9.81
C MET A 7 2.04 8.33 -9.47
N LYS A 8 1.29 8.72 -10.48
CA LYS A 8 0.17 9.64 -10.34
C LYS A 8 -1.00 9.12 -11.16
N PHE A 9 -2.19 9.14 -10.57
CA PHE A 9 -3.41 8.61 -11.20
C PHE A 9 -4.51 9.64 -11.16
N ASP A 10 -5.22 9.79 -12.28
CA ASP A 10 -6.45 10.56 -12.34
C ASP A 10 -7.63 9.61 -12.15
N LEU A 11 -8.48 9.91 -11.17
CA LEU A 11 -9.58 9.05 -10.76
C LEU A 11 -10.92 9.76 -10.97
N GLY A 12 -11.95 9.00 -11.32
CA GLY A 12 -13.28 9.52 -11.63
C GLY A 12 -14.17 9.80 -10.41
N PHE A 13 -13.62 9.82 -9.20
CA PHE A 13 -14.35 10.04 -7.94
C PHE A 13 -13.66 11.13 -7.12
N SER A 14 -14.42 11.77 -6.22
CA SER A 14 -13.86 12.81 -5.35
C SER A 14 -12.75 12.24 -4.45
N ALA A 15 -11.88 13.13 -3.97
CA ALA A 15 -10.83 12.72 -3.01
C ALA A 15 -11.42 12.04 -1.78
N GLN A 16 -12.55 12.53 -1.27
CA GLN A 16 -13.21 11.90 -0.12
C GLN A 16 -13.69 10.49 -0.41
N ALA A 17 -14.32 10.28 -1.58
CA ALA A 17 -14.81 8.95 -1.96
C ALA A 17 -13.65 7.95 -2.09
N ILE A 18 -12.55 8.36 -2.69
CA ILE A 18 -11.35 7.53 -2.83
C ILE A 18 -10.73 7.25 -1.45
N ARG A 19 -10.58 8.29 -0.64
CA ARG A 19 -10.04 8.15 0.72
C ARG A 19 -10.85 7.17 1.56
N ASP A 20 -12.17 7.26 1.51
CA ASP A 20 -13.04 6.38 2.27
C ASP A 20 -12.82 4.92 1.89
N GLN A 21 -12.61 4.63 0.61
CA GLN A 21 -12.31 3.28 0.17
C GLN A 21 -10.89 2.82 0.51
N MET A 22 -9.92 3.70 0.43
CA MET A 22 -8.55 3.36 0.83
C MET A 22 -8.46 2.99 2.32
N ARG A 23 -9.36 3.53 3.14
CA ARG A 23 -9.48 3.23 4.59
C ARG A 23 -10.41 2.05 4.88
N ASN A 24 -11.11 1.54 3.89
CA ASN A 24 -12.08 0.46 4.04
C ASN A 24 -11.38 -0.88 4.28
N PRO A 25 -11.59 -1.54 5.45
CA PRO A 25 -10.96 -2.83 5.70
C PRO A 25 -11.26 -3.90 4.66
N ALA A 26 -12.46 -3.88 4.07
CA ALA A 26 -12.84 -4.83 3.03
C ALA A 26 -12.00 -4.65 1.76
N LEU A 27 -11.69 -3.39 1.39
CA LEU A 27 -10.82 -3.12 0.25
C LEU A 27 -9.37 -3.54 0.58
N ILE A 28 -8.89 -3.21 1.78
CA ILE A 28 -7.53 -3.58 2.21
C ILE A 28 -7.35 -5.08 2.14
N GLU A 29 -8.30 -5.84 2.66
CA GLU A 29 -8.27 -7.31 2.59
C GLU A 29 -8.28 -7.81 1.15
N ALA A 30 -9.18 -7.30 0.30
CA ALA A 30 -9.26 -7.69 -1.09
C ALA A 30 -7.97 -7.39 -1.85
N SER A 31 -7.38 -6.23 -1.62
CA SER A 31 -6.12 -5.81 -2.24
C SER A 31 -4.97 -6.74 -1.82
N GLU A 32 -4.82 -7.00 -0.54
CA GLU A 32 -3.74 -7.85 -0.04
C GLU A 32 -3.90 -9.30 -0.52
N LYS A 33 -5.11 -9.83 -0.50
CA LYS A 33 -5.38 -11.19 -1.00
C LYS A 33 -5.15 -11.32 -2.50
N SER A 34 -5.41 -10.28 -3.27
CA SER A 34 -5.12 -10.27 -4.70
C SER A 34 -3.62 -10.40 -5.01
N ARG A 35 -2.77 -10.06 -4.04
CA ARG A 35 -1.32 -10.17 -4.13
C ARG A 35 -0.76 -11.41 -3.44
N GLY A 36 -1.61 -12.33 -3.02
CA GLY A 36 -1.20 -13.61 -2.44
C GLY A 36 -1.23 -13.69 -0.93
N ALA A 37 -1.83 -12.73 -0.22
CA ALA A 37 -1.98 -12.82 1.23
C ALA A 37 -2.88 -14.00 1.61
N LEU A 38 -2.46 -14.74 2.63
CA LEU A 38 -3.22 -15.86 3.20
C LEU A 38 -4.17 -15.35 4.28
N GLU A 39 -3.70 -14.42 5.10
CA GLU A 39 -4.46 -13.81 6.18
C GLU A 39 -4.18 -12.31 6.20
N VAL A 40 -5.23 -11.52 6.43
CA VAL A 40 -5.14 -10.06 6.53
C VAL A 40 -5.95 -9.63 7.75
N SER A 41 -5.36 -8.81 8.60
CA SER A 41 -6.10 -8.17 9.69
C SER A 41 -5.78 -6.68 9.73
N VAL A 42 -6.79 -5.87 10.07
CA VAL A 42 -6.66 -4.43 10.21
C VAL A 42 -7.07 -4.06 11.63
N ARG A 43 -6.21 -3.32 12.33
CA ARG A 43 -6.47 -2.90 13.70
C ARG A 43 -6.32 -1.38 13.82
N ASP A 44 -7.37 -0.70 14.24
CA ASP A 44 -7.31 0.73 14.50
C ASP A 44 -6.45 1.02 15.74
N LEU A 45 -5.57 2.01 15.61
CA LEU A 45 -4.74 2.52 16.70
C LEU A 45 -5.26 3.86 17.20
N HIS A 46 -5.80 4.68 16.30
CA HIS A 46 -6.39 5.97 16.61
C HIS A 46 -7.37 6.35 15.50
N SER A 47 -8.52 6.89 15.85
CA SER A 47 -9.49 7.37 14.85
C SER A 47 -10.29 8.54 15.42
N ASP A 48 -10.18 9.69 14.74
CA ASP A 48 -10.99 10.88 14.99
C ASP A 48 -11.21 11.64 13.67
N ASP A 49 -11.76 12.84 13.73
CA ASP A 49 -12.05 13.63 12.53
C ASP A 49 -10.81 14.17 11.82
N GLU A 50 -9.66 14.20 12.51
CA GLU A 50 -8.41 14.75 11.97
C GLU A 50 -7.42 13.69 11.54
N ARG A 51 -7.39 12.53 12.24
CA ARG A 51 -6.40 11.48 12.02
C ARG A 51 -7.00 10.09 12.10
N HIS A 52 -6.52 9.22 11.27
CA HIS A 52 -6.82 7.79 11.36
C HIS A 52 -5.51 7.00 11.24
N GLU A 53 -5.19 6.25 12.27
CA GLU A 53 -3.99 5.41 12.32
C GLU A 53 -4.41 3.96 12.52
N TYR A 54 -3.82 3.05 11.75
CA TYR A 54 -4.12 1.63 11.86
C TYR A 54 -2.94 0.79 11.41
N GLU A 55 -2.97 -0.49 11.81
CA GLU A 55 -2.00 -1.48 11.38
C GLU A 55 -2.67 -2.50 10.47
N ILE A 56 -1.96 -2.87 9.41
CA ILE A 56 -2.35 -3.96 8.53
C ILE A 56 -1.34 -5.09 8.75
N THR A 57 -1.82 -6.22 9.27
CA THR A 57 -0.98 -7.42 9.44
C THR A 57 -1.31 -8.41 8.34
N VAL A 58 -0.28 -8.85 7.63
CA VAL A 58 -0.43 -9.77 6.51
C VAL A 58 0.42 -11.00 6.75
N VAL A 59 -0.19 -12.18 6.60
CA VAL A 59 0.52 -13.46 6.57
C VAL A 59 0.51 -13.95 5.14
N SER A 60 1.68 -14.27 4.61
CA SER A 60 1.85 -14.76 3.24
C SER A 60 2.88 -15.87 3.21
N TYR A 61 2.99 -16.58 2.08
CA TYR A 61 4.09 -17.49 1.89
C TYR A 61 5.41 -16.72 1.80
N GLY A 62 6.49 -17.36 2.25
CA GLY A 62 7.81 -16.78 2.18
C GLY A 62 8.20 -16.43 0.75
N ARG A 63 8.93 -15.33 0.59
CA ARG A 63 9.44 -14.89 -0.70
C ARG A 63 10.94 -14.75 -0.66
N GLY A 64 11.58 -15.20 -1.72
CA GLY A 64 13.00 -15.05 -1.94
C GLY A 64 13.26 -14.57 -3.36
N ILE A 65 14.53 -14.52 -3.73
CA ILE A 65 14.95 -14.11 -5.08
C ILE A 65 14.34 -15.03 -6.14
N LYS A 66 14.13 -16.29 -5.82
CA LYS A 66 13.55 -17.29 -6.73
C LYS A 66 12.03 -17.32 -6.75
N GLY A 67 11.38 -16.43 -5.96
CA GLY A 67 9.93 -16.33 -5.89
C GLY A 67 9.34 -16.90 -4.61
N GLU A 68 8.10 -17.37 -4.69
CA GLU A 68 7.30 -17.82 -3.55
C GLU A 68 7.79 -19.16 -3.01
N ASN A 69 7.93 -19.24 -1.69
CA ASN A 69 8.28 -20.46 -0.97
C ASN A 69 7.10 -20.90 -0.10
N ARG A 70 6.34 -21.91 -0.55
CA ARG A 70 5.15 -22.41 0.14
C ARG A 70 5.43 -23.25 1.38
N SER A 71 6.69 -23.62 1.61
CA SER A 71 7.08 -24.33 2.83
C SER A 71 7.26 -23.40 4.02
N LYS A 72 7.20 -22.08 3.82
CA LYS A 72 7.47 -21.08 4.83
C LYS A 72 6.41 -19.98 4.77
N LYS A 73 5.95 -19.55 5.94
CA LYS A 73 5.05 -18.40 6.07
C LYS A 73 5.80 -17.22 6.69
N GLU A 74 5.47 -16.02 6.25
CA GLU A 74 6.04 -14.77 6.73
C GLU A 74 4.94 -13.81 7.12
N THR A 75 5.19 -13.02 8.15
CA THR A 75 4.28 -11.99 8.63
C THR A 75 4.88 -10.62 8.38
N SER A 76 4.09 -9.71 7.85
CA SER A 76 4.48 -8.31 7.70
C SER A 76 3.45 -7.41 8.36
N VAL A 77 3.88 -6.22 8.77
CA VAL A 77 3.03 -5.20 9.37
C VAL A 77 3.24 -3.89 8.64
N THR A 78 2.16 -3.30 8.18
CA THR A 78 2.17 -1.93 7.64
C THR A 78 1.43 -1.03 8.62
N THR A 79 2.12 0.00 9.12
CA THR A 79 1.50 1.03 9.93
C THR A 79 1.10 2.18 9.03
N VAL A 80 -0.17 2.55 9.07
CA VAL A 80 -0.74 3.60 8.22
C VAL A 80 -1.19 4.77 9.07
N LYS A 81 -0.86 5.97 8.64
CA LYS A 81 -1.26 7.23 9.28
C LYS A 81 -1.88 8.16 8.25
N TRP A 82 -3.17 8.44 8.42
CA TRP A 82 -3.89 9.43 7.63
C TRP A 82 -3.97 10.76 8.34
N ASP A 83 -3.62 11.82 7.62
CA ASP A 83 -4.02 13.18 7.94
C ASP A 83 -5.26 13.48 7.09
N LEU A 84 -6.43 13.50 7.73
CA LEU A 84 -7.70 13.66 7.02
C LEU A 84 -7.94 15.09 6.56
N GLY A 85 -7.29 16.07 7.19
CA GLY A 85 -7.36 17.46 6.77
C GLY A 85 -6.65 17.74 5.45
N THR A 86 -5.56 17.04 5.18
CA THR A 86 -4.76 17.19 3.96
C THR A 86 -4.93 16.04 2.99
N ASN A 87 -5.74 15.04 3.31
CA ASN A 87 -5.89 13.81 2.53
C ASN A 87 -4.55 13.15 2.20
N THR A 88 -3.67 13.11 3.20
CA THR A 88 -2.34 12.53 3.07
C THR A 88 -2.25 11.24 3.89
N ARG A 89 -1.79 10.17 3.26
CA ARG A 89 -1.58 8.87 3.87
C ARG A 89 -0.10 8.56 3.89
N ARG A 90 0.45 8.30 5.08
CA ARG A 90 1.83 7.84 5.22
C ARG A 90 1.84 6.43 5.77
N TRP A 91 2.73 5.61 5.26
CA TRP A 91 2.83 4.22 5.70
C TRP A 91 4.28 3.78 5.85
N THR A 92 4.47 2.82 6.76
CA THR A 92 5.76 2.16 7.00
C THR A 92 5.51 0.67 7.05
N TRP A 93 6.27 -0.07 6.27
CA TRP A 93 6.20 -1.52 6.22
C TRP A 93 7.38 -2.14 6.96
N SER A 94 7.13 -3.24 7.69
CA SER A 94 8.17 -4.07 8.28
C SER A 94 7.82 -5.54 8.09
N GLY A 95 8.84 -6.37 7.92
CA GLY A 95 8.65 -7.80 7.69
C GLY A 95 9.92 -8.60 8.03
N ALA A 96 9.96 -9.83 7.53
CA ALA A 96 11.02 -10.79 7.86
C ALA A 96 12.38 -10.48 7.22
N HIS A 97 12.40 -9.61 6.22
CA HIS A 97 13.63 -9.31 5.46
C HIS A 97 14.21 -7.95 5.83
N PRO A 98 15.54 -7.75 5.69
CA PRO A 98 16.18 -6.46 5.98
C PRO A 98 15.92 -5.45 4.85
N VAL A 99 14.67 -5.05 4.74
CA VAL A 99 14.16 -4.11 3.76
C VAL A 99 13.34 -3.06 4.51
N ASP A 100 13.63 -1.79 4.27
CA ASP A 100 12.86 -0.69 4.81
C ASP A 100 12.00 -0.08 3.69
N LEU A 101 10.69 -0.08 3.88
CA LEU A 101 9.73 0.50 2.94
C LEU A 101 8.91 1.56 3.66
N THR A 102 8.86 2.74 3.08
CA THR A 102 7.96 3.82 3.52
C THR A 102 7.28 4.42 2.31
N GLY A 103 6.14 5.03 2.51
CA GLY A 103 5.44 5.67 1.42
C GLY A 103 4.54 6.80 1.84
N GLU A 104 4.11 7.57 0.85
CA GLU A 104 3.19 8.67 1.02
C GLU A 104 2.24 8.73 -0.17
N ASP A 105 0.95 8.88 0.12
CA ASP A 105 -0.09 9.05 -0.88
C ASP A 105 -0.81 10.36 -0.59
N VAL A 106 -1.02 11.18 -1.61
CA VAL A 106 -1.72 12.46 -1.49
C VAL A 106 -2.88 12.50 -2.48
N LEU A 107 -4.08 12.76 -1.95
CA LEU A 107 -5.30 12.92 -2.73
C LEU A 107 -5.65 14.40 -2.85
N THR A 108 -5.94 14.83 -4.07
CA THR A 108 -6.32 16.19 -4.37
C THR A 108 -7.55 16.19 -5.27
N ASP A 109 -8.58 16.98 -4.94
CA ASP A 109 -9.73 17.14 -5.83
C ASP A 109 -9.32 17.81 -7.13
N SER A 110 -9.90 17.35 -8.24
CA SER A 110 -9.55 17.78 -9.59
C SER A 110 -10.81 17.77 -10.45
N GLY A 111 -11.51 18.89 -10.52
CA GLY A 111 -12.78 18.98 -11.23
C GLY A 111 -13.83 18.07 -10.61
N SER A 112 -14.38 17.13 -11.38
CA SER A 112 -15.37 16.16 -10.91
C SER A 112 -14.75 14.91 -10.30
N GLY A 113 -13.42 14.77 -10.36
CA GLY A 113 -12.69 13.62 -9.86
C GLY A 113 -11.60 14.02 -8.89
N SER A 114 -10.57 13.22 -8.83
CA SER A 114 -9.40 13.46 -7.97
C SER A 114 -8.12 12.96 -8.62
N THR A 115 -7.01 13.40 -8.06
CA THR A 115 -5.67 12.93 -8.42
C THR A 115 -5.06 12.26 -7.20
N LEU A 116 -4.52 11.06 -7.39
CA LEU A 116 -3.81 10.32 -6.37
C LEU A 116 -2.33 10.24 -6.75
N ALA A 117 -1.48 10.92 -5.97
CA ALA A 117 -0.03 10.85 -6.11
C ALA A 117 0.52 9.86 -5.11
N MET A 118 1.15 8.79 -5.58
CA MET A 118 1.71 7.73 -4.75
C MET A 118 3.22 7.71 -4.85
N SER A 119 3.89 7.60 -3.71
CA SER A 119 5.35 7.48 -3.67
C SER A 119 5.78 6.45 -2.63
N ALA A 120 6.89 5.78 -2.89
CA ALA A 120 7.51 4.85 -1.96
C ALA A 120 9.01 5.01 -1.98
N HIS A 121 9.62 4.89 -0.80
CA HIS A 121 11.06 4.82 -0.63
C HIS A 121 11.45 3.41 -0.24
N ILE A 122 12.38 2.82 -0.98
CA ILE A 122 12.85 1.46 -0.82
C ILE A 122 14.30 1.50 -0.38
N ASN A 123 14.62 0.90 0.76
CA ASN A 123 16.00 0.75 1.20
C ASN A 123 16.26 -0.72 1.53
N VAL A 124 17.08 -1.38 0.72
CA VAL A 124 17.43 -2.80 0.87
C VAL A 124 18.80 -2.91 1.50
N ARG A 125 18.87 -3.55 2.66
CA ARG A 125 20.09 -3.74 3.45
C ARG A 125 20.65 -5.16 3.29
N ILE A 126 20.50 -5.74 2.11
CA ILE A 126 20.98 -7.09 1.79
C ILE A 126 22.28 -6.95 0.98
N PRO A 127 23.42 -7.45 1.49
CA PRO A 127 24.67 -7.43 0.73
C PRO A 127 24.56 -8.26 -0.56
N VAL A 128 25.33 -7.90 -1.57
CA VAL A 128 25.50 -8.61 -2.86
C VAL A 128 24.24 -8.57 -3.73
N VAL A 129 23.07 -9.00 -3.22
CA VAL A 129 21.83 -9.11 -4.01
C VAL A 129 20.87 -7.95 -3.80
N GLY A 130 21.27 -6.93 -3.02
CA GLY A 130 20.41 -5.80 -2.69
C GLY A 130 19.84 -5.06 -3.90
N ARG A 131 20.64 -4.89 -4.97
CA ARG A 131 20.19 -4.25 -6.21
C ARG A 131 19.07 -5.05 -6.90
N VAL A 132 19.20 -6.36 -6.92
CA VAL A 132 18.20 -7.24 -7.55
C VAL A 132 16.89 -7.16 -6.77
N VAL A 133 16.96 -7.22 -5.44
CA VAL A 133 15.79 -7.12 -4.58
C VAL A 133 15.12 -5.75 -4.71
N ALA A 134 15.90 -4.68 -4.67
CA ALA A 134 15.38 -3.31 -4.82
C ALA A 134 14.67 -3.12 -6.17
N LYS A 135 15.24 -3.65 -7.24
CA LYS A 135 14.64 -3.59 -8.58
C LYS A 135 13.31 -4.35 -8.63
N LYS A 136 13.24 -5.55 -8.05
CA LYS A 136 12.01 -6.35 -8.00
C LYS A 136 10.92 -5.66 -7.18
N LEU A 137 11.28 -5.02 -6.07
CA LEU A 137 10.33 -4.28 -5.26
C LEU A 137 9.78 -3.07 -6.03
N LYS A 138 10.64 -2.34 -6.71
CA LYS A 138 10.22 -1.22 -7.54
C LYS A 138 9.25 -1.66 -8.65
N GLU A 139 9.60 -2.72 -9.38
CA GLU A 139 8.74 -3.30 -10.40
C GLU A 139 7.40 -3.76 -9.82
N GLY A 140 7.41 -4.33 -8.62
CA GLY A 140 6.21 -4.74 -7.90
C GLY A 140 5.27 -3.57 -7.63
N PHE A 141 5.78 -2.43 -7.15
CA PHE A 141 4.98 -1.22 -6.96
C PHE A 141 4.43 -0.70 -8.29
N GLU A 142 5.26 -0.64 -9.31
CA GLU A 142 4.86 -0.16 -10.64
C GLU A 142 3.76 -1.03 -11.26
N ASP A 143 3.79 -2.34 -11.01
CA ASP A 143 2.78 -3.28 -11.50
C ASP A 143 1.50 -3.27 -10.65
N ASN A 144 1.63 -3.12 -9.34
CA ASN A 144 0.51 -3.26 -8.41
C ASN A 144 -0.30 -1.99 -8.20
N TRP A 145 0.31 -0.82 -8.21
CA TRP A 145 -0.41 0.43 -7.97
C TRP A 145 -1.52 0.71 -9.00
N PRO A 146 -1.33 0.48 -10.31
CA PRO A 146 -2.44 0.62 -11.26
C PRO A 146 -3.62 -0.31 -10.94
N LYS A 147 -3.33 -1.54 -10.52
CA LYS A 147 -4.36 -2.51 -10.13
C LYS A 147 -5.07 -2.09 -8.85
N TYR A 148 -4.32 -1.56 -7.90
CA TYR A 148 -4.86 -1.06 -6.64
C TYR A 148 -5.82 0.11 -6.87
N THR A 149 -5.42 1.10 -7.68
CA THR A 149 -6.28 2.25 -7.96
C THR A 149 -7.56 1.85 -8.67
N LYS A 150 -7.48 0.87 -9.55
CA LYS A 150 -8.65 0.31 -10.23
C LYS A 150 -9.61 -0.37 -9.25
N LEU A 151 -9.08 -1.12 -8.30
CA LEU A 151 -9.87 -1.75 -7.25
C LEU A 151 -10.55 -0.70 -6.36
N VAL A 152 -9.84 0.37 -6.01
CA VAL A 152 -10.39 1.49 -5.23
C VAL A 152 -11.57 2.11 -5.97
N GLU A 153 -11.44 2.35 -7.27
CA GLU A 153 -12.53 2.89 -8.10
C GLU A 153 -13.72 1.93 -8.19
N GLU A 154 -13.46 0.64 -8.29
CA GLU A 154 -14.54 -0.37 -8.29
C GLU A 154 -15.33 -0.35 -6.99
N PHE A 155 -14.66 -0.24 -5.86
CA PHE A 155 -15.30 -0.12 -4.55
C PHE A 155 -16.08 1.20 -4.42
N ALA A 156 -15.50 2.30 -4.89
CA ALA A 156 -16.17 3.60 -4.88
C ALA A 156 -17.44 3.59 -5.74
N ALA A 157 -17.40 2.91 -6.89
CA ALA A 157 -18.56 2.77 -7.77
C ALA A 157 -19.72 2.03 -7.11
N LYS A 158 -19.45 1.06 -6.24
CA LYS A 158 -20.48 0.29 -5.52
C LYS A 158 -21.16 1.12 -4.44
N GLU A 159 -20.49 2.14 -3.91
CA GLU A 159 -21.00 3.03 -2.87
C GLU A 159 -21.76 4.23 -3.45
N ALA A 160 -21.60 4.47 -4.74
CA ALA A 160 -22.20 5.62 -5.42
C ALA A 160 -23.70 5.43 -5.68
#